data_994d85bed77dc0e22ccf4adf7f1855ac
#
_entry.id   994d85bed77dc0e22ccf4adf7f1855ac
#
_cell.length_a   1.000
_cell.length_b   1.000
_cell.length_c   1.000
_cell.angle_alpha   90.00
_cell.angle_beta   90.00
_cell.angle_gamma   90.00
#
_symmetry.space_group_name_H-M   'P 1'
#
loop_
_entity.id
_entity.type
_entity.pdbx_description
1 polymer ?
#
loop_
_entity_poly.entity_id
_entity_poly.type
_entity_poly.pdbx_seq_one_letter_code
_entity_poly.pdbx_strand_id
1 'polypeptide(L)'
;MITRVRVIANRASALAAIALLASCAGSPRAVDAIVIASGTDLEGMQPLTTVHPLSRQVQRYLVFTPLVRLSASLAPEPWAAAAWRWDSSRTELAFTIDTTLRWHDGAPVTAADAEFTLALARDRATGYARRADLESVSQVTTAGPASITLRFVRPQADLPLVLAELPLVPAHLLRNVPAAALRKQPFTFAPVGSGPYRVVSREPGRRWILERVASFPERMGGVAATRTLVIAVVDEATTKVAGLVSGALDIAGVNPATAALVRRDPTLRVLDYPTFFTNWLVFNPACSAVRDVRVRRAIALAIDRRQIVEAGVGGFGVPSAALAADLARDTTPPEPARADSLLDAAGWARSANGPRERAKQPLELDMITVGTGDNPVEQLLQSDLRARGITLRIVTRDIGALLSSARTKATDHCLIYTGVAGDPGRSQLAALFDPASAGGALDLGAARPASLTPAFARLRETTDAAARELALREVLSILGDSVPATPVFHSRGVQGLSRRLQHVTIDLRGELFSAARWTLGRAVLR
;
A
#
# COMPACT_ATOMS: atom_id res chain seq x y z
N MET A 1 58.61 46.76 -2.39
CA MET A 1 57.85 46.21 -1.26
C MET A 1 56.40 45.79 -1.64
N ILE A 2 55.85 46.22 -2.77
CA ILE A 2 54.46 45.99 -3.21
C ILE A 2 54.25 44.62 -3.92
N THR A 3 55.28 44.02 -4.51
CA THR A 3 55.18 42.80 -5.32
C THR A 3 55.10 41.53 -4.47
N ARG A 4 55.63 41.52 -3.24
CA ARG A 4 55.54 40.31 -2.34
C ARG A 4 54.20 40.15 -1.65
N VAL A 5 53.42 41.20 -1.46
CA VAL A 5 52.09 41.13 -0.80
C VAL A 5 51.03 40.50 -1.73
N ARG A 6 51.10 40.70 -3.06
CA ARG A 6 50.15 40.12 -4.02
C ARG A 6 50.26 38.58 -4.18
N VAL A 7 51.46 38.01 -4.04
CA VAL A 7 51.69 36.58 -4.17
C VAL A 7 51.16 35.82 -2.95
N ILE A 8 51.22 36.42 -1.76
CA ILE A 8 50.69 35.80 -0.53
C ILE A 8 49.16 35.84 -0.51
N ALA A 9 48.54 36.92 -0.98
CA ALA A 9 47.08 37.03 -1.07
C ALA A 9 46.46 36.01 -2.06
N ASN A 10 47.12 35.78 -3.22
CA ASN A 10 46.64 34.77 -4.19
C ASN A 10 46.79 33.31 -3.70
N ARG A 11 47.79 33.00 -2.87
CA ARG A 11 47.95 31.67 -2.30
C ARG A 11 46.92 31.40 -1.18
N ALA A 12 46.58 32.40 -0.39
CA ALA A 12 45.55 32.29 0.63
C ALA A 12 44.14 32.11 0.02
N SER A 13 43.83 32.82 -1.07
CA SER A 13 42.55 32.67 -1.79
C SER A 13 42.42 31.31 -2.50
N ALA A 14 43.52 30.78 -3.06
CA ALA A 14 43.53 29.44 -3.67
C ALA A 14 43.36 28.32 -2.63
N LEU A 15 43.95 28.43 -1.46
CA LEU A 15 43.79 27.49 -0.35
C LEU A 15 42.39 27.56 0.25
N ALA A 16 41.78 28.73 0.35
CA ALA A 16 40.38 28.89 0.79
C ALA A 16 39.39 28.31 -0.22
N ALA A 17 39.63 28.43 -1.53
CA ALA A 17 38.82 27.84 -2.57
C ALA A 17 38.92 26.29 -2.59
N ILE A 18 40.09 25.72 -2.34
CA ILE A 18 40.31 24.29 -2.21
C ILE A 18 39.65 23.74 -0.93
N ALA A 19 39.68 24.48 0.18
CA ALA A 19 39.00 24.11 1.41
C ALA A 19 37.47 24.16 1.28
N LEU A 20 36.90 25.07 0.49
CA LEU A 20 35.48 25.15 0.20
C LEU A 20 35.01 24.03 -0.75
N LEU A 21 35.85 23.58 -1.68
CA LEU A 21 35.56 22.44 -2.55
C LEU A 21 35.64 21.10 -1.79
N ALA A 22 36.50 20.98 -0.78
CA ALA A 22 36.58 19.81 0.09
C ALA A 22 35.39 19.68 1.08
N SER A 23 34.72 20.80 1.39
CA SER A 23 33.53 20.82 2.26
C SER A 23 32.27 20.28 1.59
N CYS A 24 32.24 20.12 0.26
CA CYS A 24 31.17 19.51 -0.51
C CYS A 24 31.33 17.98 -0.69
N ALA A 25 32.45 17.41 -0.25
CA ALA A 25 32.58 15.95 -0.17
C ALA A 25 31.69 15.45 0.98
N GLY A 26 30.49 15.00 0.63
CA GLY A 26 29.59 14.34 1.59
C GLY A 26 30.38 13.29 2.38
N SER A 27 30.11 13.19 3.68
CA SER A 27 30.78 12.21 4.56
C SER A 27 30.88 10.87 3.85
N PRO A 28 32.05 10.23 3.82
CA PRO A 28 32.24 8.96 3.13
C PRO A 28 31.17 7.98 3.63
N ARG A 29 30.44 7.40 2.70
CA ARG A 29 29.39 6.42 3.01
C ARG A 29 30.02 5.27 3.78
N ALA A 30 29.41 4.88 4.89
CA ALA A 30 29.82 3.67 5.61
C ALA A 30 29.78 2.48 4.63
N VAL A 31 30.88 1.76 4.52
CA VAL A 31 31.08 0.66 3.53
C VAL A 31 30.01 -0.44 3.66
N ASP A 32 29.38 -0.55 4.84
CA ASP A 32 28.39 -1.58 5.20
C ASP A 32 27.01 -0.96 5.50
N ALA A 33 26.55 -0.01 4.67
CA ALA A 33 25.24 0.60 4.80
C ALA A 33 24.41 0.47 3.52
N ILE A 34 23.17 0.00 3.63
CA ILE A 34 22.17 0.03 2.55
C ILE A 34 21.35 1.30 2.68
N VAL A 35 21.23 2.06 1.60
CA VAL A 35 20.47 3.31 1.55
C VAL A 35 19.22 3.15 0.71
N ILE A 36 18.07 3.36 1.36
CA ILE A 36 16.73 3.21 0.81
C ILE A 36 16.13 4.61 0.64
N ALA A 37 15.67 4.95 -0.56
CA ALA A 37 14.97 6.21 -0.78
C ALA A 37 13.51 6.13 -0.31
N SER A 38 13.07 7.16 0.44
CA SER A 38 11.68 7.44 0.76
C SER A 38 11.25 8.73 0.06
N GLY A 39 10.04 8.77 -0.52
CA GLY A 39 9.50 9.98 -1.15
C GLY A 39 9.19 11.09 -0.15
N THR A 40 8.96 10.76 1.12
CA THR A 40 8.68 11.70 2.20
C THR A 40 9.39 11.26 3.48
N ASP A 41 9.52 12.15 4.47
CA ASP A 41 10.01 11.76 5.79
C ASP A 41 9.03 10.74 6.40
N LEU A 42 9.55 9.81 7.18
CA LEU A 42 8.72 8.89 7.95
C LEU A 42 7.92 9.69 9.00
N GLU A 43 6.64 9.45 9.10
CA GLU A 43 5.76 10.13 10.04
C GLU A 43 6.20 9.91 11.51
N GLY A 44 6.81 8.77 11.77
CA GLY A 44 7.31 8.35 13.08
C GLY A 44 7.26 6.84 13.26
N MET A 45 7.65 6.38 14.44
CA MET A 45 7.77 4.96 14.77
C MET A 45 6.74 4.49 15.82
N GLN A 46 5.63 5.24 16.02
CA GLN A 46 4.55 4.80 16.90
C GLN A 46 3.52 3.98 16.09
N PRO A 47 3.46 2.63 16.24
CA PRO A 47 2.65 1.76 15.40
C PRO A 47 1.14 2.05 15.44
N LEU A 48 0.66 2.54 16.58
CA LEU A 48 -0.77 2.77 16.80
C LEU A 48 -1.29 4.07 16.17
N THR A 49 -0.40 5.02 15.84
CA THR A 49 -0.82 6.34 15.36
C THR A 49 -0.28 6.70 13.99
N THR A 50 0.64 5.90 13.44
CA THR A 50 1.27 6.10 12.13
C THR A 50 0.42 5.50 11.02
N VAL A 51 0.19 6.28 9.96
CA VAL A 51 -0.53 5.82 8.74
C VAL A 51 0.35 5.77 7.50
N HIS A 52 1.50 6.41 7.51
CA HIS A 52 2.44 6.45 6.38
C HIS A 52 2.89 5.03 5.96
N PRO A 53 2.71 4.62 4.68
CA PRO A 53 2.91 3.23 4.26
C PRO A 53 4.31 2.68 4.52
N LEU A 54 5.37 3.44 4.18
CA LEU A 54 6.74 2.99 4.40
C LEU A 54 7.09 2.95 5.88
N SER A 55 6.62 3.92 6.70
CA SER A 55 6.82 3.90 8.15
C SER A 55 6.22 2.63 8.76
N ARG A 56 5.02 2.23 8.33
CA ARG A 56 4.39 0.98 8.79
C ARG A 56 5.20 -0.26 8.40
N GLN A 57 5.86 -0.27 7.23
CA GLN A 57 6.77 -1.36 6.84
C GLN A 57 8.05 -1.37 7.69
N VAL A 58 8.67 -0.20 7.91
CA VAL A 58 9.83 -0.05 8.82
C VAL A 58 9.49 -0.53 10.23
N GLN A 59 8.34 -0.13 10.74
CA GLN A 59 7.85 -0.59 12.05
C GLN A 59 7.69 -2.10 12.09
N ARG A 60 6.95 -2.68 11.16
CA ARG A 60 6.55 -4.09 11.17
C ARG A 60 7.69 -5.07 10.89
N TYR A 61 8.64 -4.69 10.02
CA TYR A 61 9.67 -5.61 9.55
C TYR A 61 11.06 -5.35 10.13
N LEU A 62 11.31 -4.13 10.60
CA LEU A 62 12.64 -3.74 11.05
C LEU A 62 12.70 -3.41 12.54
N VAL A 63 11.79 -2.58 13.04
CA VAL A 63 11.92 -1.99 14.40
C VAL A 63 11.13 -2.77 15.45
N PHE A 64 9.98 -3.33 15.11
CA PHE A 64 9.11 -4.05 16.04
C PHE A 64 8.72 -5.42 15.50
N THR A 65 7.94 -6.15 16.29
CA THR A 65 7.40 -7.46 15.92
C THR A 65 5.87 -7.48 16.15
N PRO A 66 5.05 -7.86 15.15
CA PRO A 66 3.64 -8.21 15.37
C PRO A 66 3.51 -9.62 15.97
N LEU A 67 2.32 -10.01 16.42
CA LEU A 67 2.05 -11.35 16.95
C LEU A 67 2.38 -12.44 15.93
N VAL A 68 1.94 -12.27 14.70
CA VAL A 68 2.19 -13.18 13.57
C VAL A 68 2.74 -12.39 12.39
N ARG A 69 3.35 -13.06 11.43
CA ARG A 69 3.70 -12.48 10.13
C ARG A 69 2.96 -13.21 9.01
N LEU A 70 3.08 -12.73 7.77
CA LEU A 70 2.52 -13.40 6.60
C LEU A 70 3.62 -14.15 5.83
N SER A 71 3.28 -15.36 5.37
CA SER A 71 4.06 -16.13 4.39
C SER A 71 3.98 -15.50 2.99
N ALA A 72 4.69 -16.09 2.03
CA ALA A 72 4.58 -15.69 0.62
C ALA A 72 3.18 -15.92 0.03
N SER A 73 2.42 -16.90 0.56
CA SER A 73 1.03 -17.16 0.21
C SER A 73 0.04 -16.32 1.04
N LEU A 74 0.52 -15.36 1.83
CA LEU A 74 -0.26 -14.52 2.74
C LEU A 74 -0.96 -15.29 3.87
N ALA A 75 -0.58 -16.53 4.11
CA ALA A 75 -1.01 -17.28 5.27
C ALA A 75 -0.27 -16.79 6.53
N PRO A 76 -0.92 -16.76 7.70
CA PRO A 76 -0.25 -16.39 8.95
C PRO A 76 0.81 -17.42 9.35
N GLU A 77 1.97 -16.93 9.79
CA GLU A 77 3.08 -17.71 10.33
C GLU A 77 3.47 -17.22 11.72
N PRO A 78 4.03 -18.07 12.58
CA PRO A 78 4.56 -17.68 13.89
C PRO A 78 5.59 -16.56 13.78
N TRP A 79 5.48 -15.57 14.69
CA TRP A 79 6.45 -14.47 14.80
C TRP A 79 6.70 -14.13 16.27
N ALA A 80 6.21 -13.02 16.85
CA ALA A 80 6.31 -12.81 18.29
C ALA A 80 5.54 -13.89 19.07
N ALA A 81 4.42 -14.38 18.54
CA ALA A 81 3.80 -15.61 19.00
C ALA A 81 4.48 -16.82 18.34
N ALA A 82 4.98 -17.74 19.15
CA ALA A 82 5.60 -18.99 18.69
C ALA A 82 4.56 -19.99 18.16
N ALA A 83 3.34 -19.92 18.68
CA ALA A 83 2.22 -20.78 18.28
C ALA A 83 0.89 -20.11 18.64
N TRP A 84 -0.19 -20.61 18.02
CA TRP A 84 -1.56 -20.28 18.44
C TRP A 84 -2.49 -21.46 18.24
N ARG A 85 -3.63 -21.42 18.92
CA ARG A 85 -4.65 -22.44 18.84
C ARG A 85 -6.04 -21.81 18.96
N TRP A 86 -6.94 -22.21 18.09
CA TRP A 86 -8.38 -21.95 18.19
C TRP A 86 -9.07 -22.97 19.08
N ASP A 87 -10.10 -22.55 19.78
CA ASP A 87 -11.08 -23.47 20.34
C ASP A 87 -11.96 -24.08 19.24
N SER A 88 -12.77 -25.10 19.57
CA SER A 88 -13.66 -25.76 18.60
C SER A 88 -14.75 -24.84 18.05
N SER A 89 -15.20 -23.87 18.83
CA SER A 89 -16.21 -22.89 18.43
C SER A 89 -15.65 -21.74 17.59
N ARG A 90 -14.31 -21.62 17.46
CA ARG A 90 -13.62 -20.52 16.79
C ARG A 90 -13.95 -19.15 17.38
N THR A 91 -14.32 -19.11 18.65
CA THR A 91 -14.57 -17.88 19.41
C THR A 91 -13.47 -17.54 20.38
N GLU A 92 -12.50 -18.44 20.61
CA GLU A 92 -11.30 -18.18 21.41
C GLU A 92 -10.04 -18.50 20.61
N LEU A 93 -9.08 -17.59 20.65
CA LEU A 93 -7.77 -17.71 20.02
C LEU A 93 -6.69 -17.51 21.06
N ALA A 94 -5.99 -18.57 21.42
CA ALA A 94 -4.89 -18.54 22.38
C ALA A 94 -3.54 -18.52 21.67
N PHE A 95 -2.67 -17.55 22.03
CA PHE A 95 -1.31 -17.44 21.55
C PHE A 95 -0.30 -17.79 22.66
N THR A 96 0.83 -18.36 22.24
CA THR A 96 2.01 -18.56 23.09
C THR A 96 3.12 -17.61 22.62
N ILE A 97 3.48 -16.64 23.43
CA ILE A 97 4.53 -15.65 23.14
C ILE A 97 5.92 -16.31 23.26
N ASP A 98 6.82 -15.93 22.35
CA ASP A 98 8.21 -16.37 22.41
C ASP A 98 8.97 -15.70 23.57
N THR A 99 9.30 -16.45 24.57
CA THR A 99 9.99 -15.94 25.77
C THR A 99 11.47 -15.58 25.53
N THR A 100 12.04 -15.89 24.36
CA THR A 100 13.40 -15.49 23.98
C THR A 100 13.47 -14.09 23.38
N LEU A 101 12.33 -13.57 22.89
CA LEU A 101 12.26 -12.25 22.30
C LEU A 101 12.45 -11.14 23.36
N ARG A 102 13.22 -10.13 22.99
CA ARG A 102 13.55 -8.99 23.87
C ARG A 102 13.24 -7.66 23.20
N TRP A 103 12.88 -6.68 24.01
CA TRP A 103 12.92 -5.28 23.63
C TRP A 103 14.37 -4.81 23.47
N HIS A 104 14.61 -3.75 22.72
CA HIS A 104 15.97 -3.22 22.46
C HIS A 104 16.67 -2.69 23.72
N ASP A 105 15.96 -2.49 24.81
CA ASP A 105 16.48 -2.16 26.14
C ASP A 105 16.79 -3.40 27.01
N GLY A 106 16.55 -4.60 26.46
CA GLY A 106 16.81 -5.88 27.12
C GLY A 106 15.63 -6.46 27.90
N ALA A 107 14.55 -5.69 28.12
CA ALA A 107 13.34 -6.20 28.76
C ALA A 107 12.71 -7.35 27.96
N PRO A 108 12.11 -8.38 28.61
CA PRO A 108 11.43 -9.45 27.87
C PRO A 108 10.17 -8.94 27.18
N VAL A 109 9.89 -9.43 25.97
CA VAL A 109 8.57 -9.27 25.33
C VAL A 109 7.64 -10.32 25.94
N THR A 110 6.46 -9.89 26.40
CA THR A 110 5.52 -10.74 27.14
C THR A 110 4.08 -10.62 26.62
N ALA A 111 3.23 -11.53 27.11
CA ALA A 111 1.78 -11.47 26.85
C ALA A 111 1.16 -10.15 27.33
N ALA A 112 1.69 -9.54 28.39
CA ALA A 112 1.22 -8.22 28.86
C ALA A 112 1.47 -7.09 27.86
N ASP A 113 2.54 -7.15 27.04
CA ASP A 113 2.77 -6.19 25.96
C ASP A 113 1.74 -6.35 24.85
N ALA A 114 1.38 -7.60 24.53
CA ALA A 114 0.35 -7.88 23.53
C ALA A 114 -1.05 -7.43 24.01
N GLU A 115 -1.41 -7.73 25.25
CA GLU A 115 -2.67 -7.25 25.86
C GLU A 115 -2.75 -5.73 25.86
N PHE A 116 -1.69 -5.06 26.31
CA PHE A 116 -1.57 -3.61 26.34
C PHE A 116 -1.70 -3.01 24.91
N THR A 117 -1.00 -3.57 23.94
CA THR A 117 -1.08 -3.12 22.54
C THR A 117 -2.48 -3.23 21.98
N LEU A 118 -3.16 -4.35 22.21
CA LEU A 118 -4.53 -4.58 21.74
C LEU A 118 -5.54 -3.68 22.48
N ALA A 119 -5.35 -3.42 23.77
CA ALA A 119 -6.17 -2.48 24.52
C ALA A 119 -6.07 -1.06 23.93
N LEU A 120 -4.86 -0.57 23.68
CA LEU A 120 -4.63 0.72 23.02
C LEU A 120 -5.22 0.77 21.61
N ALA A 121 -5.04 -0.29 20.81
CA ALA A 121 -5.57 -0.34 19.43
C ALA A 121 -7.10 -0.30 19.38
N ARG A 122 -7.79 -0.76 20.42
CA ARG A 122 -9.25 -0.73 20.57
C ARG A 122 -9.76 0.56 21.19
N ASP A 123 -8.92 1.31 21.88
CA ASP A 123 -9.28 2.59 22.48
C ASP A 123 -9.47 3.66 21.39
N ARG A 124 -10.64 4.32 21.39
CA ARG A 124 -10.94 5.41 20.45
C ARG A 124 -10.00 6.59 20.58
N ALA A 125 -9.51 6.87 21.78
CA ALA A 125 -8.62 8.00 22.07
C ALA A 125 -7.23 7.82 21.42
N THR A 126 -6.81 6.59 21.12
CA THR A 126 -5.57 6.30 20.39
C THR A 126 -5.63 6.79 18.94
N GLY A 127 -6.81 6.76 18.31
CA GLY A 127 -6.98 7.08 16.90
C GLY A 127 -6.38 6.04 15.96
N TYR A 128 -6.28 4.76 16.40
CA TYR A 128 -5.75 3.70 15.55
C TYR A 128 -6.63 3.50 14.31
N ALA A 129 -6.03 3.65 13.13
CA ALA A 129 -6.77 3.67 11.85
C ALA A 129 -7.52 2.37 11.55
N ARG A 130 -7.06 1.22 12.08
CA ARG A 130 -7.67 -0.10 11.87
C ARG A 130 -8.40 -0.62 13.12
N ARG A 131 -8.85 0.27 13.99
CA ARG A 131 -9.61 -0.11 15.20
C ARG A 131 -10.82 -0.99 14.89
N ALA A 132 -11.50 -0.74 13.78
CA ALA A 132 -12.67 -1.51 13.34
C ALA A 132 -12.37 -3.00 13.11
N ASP A 133 -11.14 -3.34 12.70
CA ASP A 133 -10.73 -4.73 12.48
C ASP A 133 -10.65 -5.54 13.79
N LEU A 134 -10.66 -4.85 14.93
CA LEU A 134 -10.65 -5.45 16.27
C LEU A 134 -12.02 -5.39 16.97
N GLU A 135 -13.09 -4.92 16.33
CA GLU A 135 -14.42 -4.80 16.95
C GLU A 135 -15.03 -6.15 17.32
N SER A 136 -14.67 -7.22 16.61
CA SER A 136 -15.11 -8.57 16.98
C SER A 136 -14.42 -9.12 18.23
N VAL A 137 -13.31 -8.54 18.69
CA VAL A 137 -12.62 -8.93 19.93
C VAL A 137 -13.40 -8.40 21.14
N SER A 138 -14.04 -9.29 21.88
CA SER A 138 -14.79 -8.91 23.10
C SER A 138 -13.87 -8.75 24.31
N GLN A 139 -12.91 -9.65 24.46
CA GLN A 139 -12.03 -9.69 25.63
C GLN A 139 -10.60 -10.12 25.23
N VAL A 140 -9.63 -9.61 25.94
CA VAL A 140 -8.22 -10.05 25.88
C VAL A 140 -7.82 -10.38 27.31
N THR A 141 -7.20 -11.54 27.54
CA THR A 141 -6.74 -11.98 28.85
C THR A 141 -5.37 -12.61 28.75
N THR A 142 -4.57 -12.49 29.80
CA THR A 142 -3.25 -13.10 29.90
C THR A 142 -3.18 -14.11 31.04
N ALA A 143 -2.38 -15.16 30.85
CA ALA A 143 -2.08 -16.16 31.87
C ALA A 143 -0.56 -16.36 31.94
N GLY A 144 0.07 -15.59 32.85
CA GLY A 144 1.52 -15.52 32.96
C GLY A 144 2.18 -14.76 31.77
N PRO A 145 3.51 -14.81 31.68
CA PRO A 145 4.25 -13.98 30.72
C PRO A 145 4.13 -14.43 29.25
N ALA A 146 3.77 -15.69 29.00
CA ALA A 146 3.80 -16.28 27.67
C ALA A 146 2.41 -16.51 27.04
N SER A 147 1.32 -16.44 27.79
CA SER A 147 0.00 -16.82 27.27
C SER A 147 -0.94 -15.64 27.21
N ILE A 148 -1.54 -15.44 26.03
CA ILE A 148 -2.60 -14.45 25.80
C ILE A 148 -3.75 -15.10 25.02
N THR A 149 -4.99 -14.84 25.44
CA THR A 149 -6.20 -15.34 24.81
C THR A 149 -7.09 -14.19 24.38
N LEU A 150 -7.50 -14.21 23.12
CA LEU A 150 -8.48 -13.30 22.54
C LEU A 150 -9.84 -14.03 22.45
N ARG A 151 -10.89 -13.41 22.97
CA ARG A 151 -12.28 -13.87 22.80
C ARG A 151 -13.01 -12.98 21.80
N PHE A 152 -13.82 -13.59 20.97
CA PHE A 152 -14.58 -12.93 19.90
C PHE A 152 -16.08 -13.02 20.18
N VAL A 153 -16.84 -12.00 19.78
CA VAL A 153 -18.31 -11.98 19.89
C VAL A 153 -19.01 -12.98 18.97
N ARG A 154 -18.28 -13.51 17.98
CA ARG A 154 -18.78 -14.49 17.00
C ARG A 154 -17.62 -15.35 16.49
N PRO A 155 -17.89 -16.55 15.93
CA PRO A 155 -16.88 -17.40 15.32
C PRO A 155 -16.09 -16.66 14.22
N GLN A 156 -14.80 -16.92 14.16
CA GLN A 156 -13.88 -16.31 13.16
C GLN A 156 -13.47 -17.36 12.14
N ALA A 157 -13.61 -17.05 10.86
CA ALA A 157 -13.14 -17.90 9.77
C ALA A 157 -11.61 -17.99 9.71
N ASP A 158 -10.95 -16.84 9.85
CA ASP A 158 -9.50 -16.71 9.74
C ASP A 158 -8.94 -15.96 10.96
N LEU A 159 -7.62 -16.00 11.11
CA LEU A 159 -6.91 -15.14 12.04
C LEU A 159 -7.03 -13.68 11.54
N PRO A 160 -7.48 -12.74 12.39
CA PRO A 160 -7.59 -11.34 11.98
C PRO A 160 -6.27 -10.79 11.43
N LEU A 161 -6.27 -10.32 10.18
CA LEU A 161 -5.06 -9.84 9.48
C LEU A 161 -4.35 -8.72 10.24
N VAL A 162 -5.10 -7.91 10.99
CA VAL A 162 -4.55 -6.85 11.84
C VAL A 162 -3.50 -7.38 12.83
N LEU A 163 -3.57 -8.64 13.27
CA LEU A 163 -2.59 -9.25 14.17
C LEU A 163 -1.22 -9.52 13.50
N ALA A 164 -1.18 -9.55 12.15
CA ALA A 164 0.06 -9.59 11.38
C ALA A 164 0.58 -8.18 11.01
N GLU A 165 -0.24 -7.16 11.17
CA GLU A 165 0.10 -5.80 10.76
C GLU A 165 0.28 -4.81 11.91
N LEU A 166 -0.22 -5.13 13.09
CA LEU A 166 -0.06 -4.33 14.31
C LEU A 166 1.16 -4.81 15.11
N PRO A 167 2.30 -4.10 15.06
CA PRO A 167 3.43 -4.41 15.90
C PRO A 167 3.11 -4.21 17.39
N LEU A 168 3.71 -5.04 18.24
CA LEU A 168 3.63 -4.87 19.69
C LEU A 168 4.36 -3.61 20.14
N VAL A 169 3.87 -2.96 21.19
CA VAL A 169 4.52 -1.82 21.85
C VAL A 169 4.88 -2.15 23.31
N PRO A 170 5.97 -1.58 23.85
CA PRO A 170 6.46 -1.92 25.19
C PRO A 170 5.56 -1.36 26.28
N ALA A 171 4.83 -2.23 26.97
CA ALA A 171 3.95 -1.85 28.06
C ALA A 171 4.70 -1.18 29.22
N HIS A 172 5.93 -1.61 29.52
CA HIS A 172 6.74 -1.07 30.59
C HIS A 172 7.13 0.41 30.40
N LEU A 173 7.16 0.89 29.14
CA LEU A 173 7.47 2.29 28.80
C LEU A 173 6.22 3.14 28.58
N LEU A 174 5.12 2.56 28.11
CA LEU A 174 3.99 3.33 27.61
C LEU A 174 2.71 3.22 28.46
N ARG A 175 2.65 2.33 29.46
CA ARG A 175 1.43 2.11 30.28
C ARG A 175 0.91 3.35 31.00
N ASN A 176 1.78 4.29 31.34
CA ASN A 176 1.43 5.53 32.02
C ASN A 176 1.18 6.70 31.05
N VAL A 177 1.23 6.46 29.74
CA VAL A 177 0.99 7.47 28.71
C VAL A 177 -0.49 7.43 28.33
N PRO A 178 -1.23 8.54 28.46
CA PRO A 178 -2.60 8.60 27.97
C PRO A 178 -2.68 8.25 26.47
N ALA A 179 -3.68 7.47 26.06
CA ALA A 179 -3.85 7.01 24.68
C ALA A 179 -3.82 8.18 23.66
N ALA A 180 -4.49 9.29 23.96
CA ALA A 180 -4.51 10.48 23.10
C ALA A 180 -3.15 11.20 22.99
N ALA A 181 -2.22 10.94 23.90
CA ALA A 181 -0.89 11.56 23.92
C ALA A 181 0.20 10.75 23.22
N LEU A 182 -0.08 9.51 22.78
CA LEU A 182 0.91 8.59 22.20
C LEU A 182 1.67 9.18 21.01
N ARG A 183 0.99 9.89 20.12
CA ARG A 183 1.61 10.51 18.93
C ARG A 183 2.67 11.56 19.30
N LYS A 184 2.54 12.23 20.43
CA LYS A 184 3.42 13.33 20.88
C LYS A 184 4.57 12.85 21.76
N GLN A 185 4.67 11.57 22.07
CA GLN A 185 5.72 11.03 22.91
C GLN A 185 7.08 11.02 22.21
N PRO A 186 8.19 11.22 22.93
CA PRO A 186 9.54 11.05 22.40
C PRO A 186 9.77 9.66 21.76
N PHE A 187 9.08 8.64 22.28
CA PHE A 187 9.03 7.29 21.73
C PHE A 187 8.73 7.26 20.23
N THR A 188 7.93 8.20 19.71
CA THR A 188 7.61 8.30 18.28
C THR A 188 8.84 8.48 17.39
N PHE A 189 9.91 9.09 17.92
CA PHE A 189 11.13 9.36 17.16
C PHE A 189 12.37 8.62 17.67
N ALA A 190 12.31 8.08 18.88
CA ALA A 190 13.35 7.27 19.50
C ALA A 190 12.71 6.01 20.14
N PRO A 191 12.19 5.09 19.31
CA PRO A 191 11.47 3.92 19.82
C PRO A 191 12.40 2.90 20.45
N VAL A 192 11.91 2.21 21.48
CA VAL A 192 12.41 0.93 21.94
C VAL A 192 11.57 -0.14 21.26
N GLY A 193 12.15 -0.81 20.29
CA GLY A 193 11.51 -1.86 19.49
C GLY A 193 11.88 -3.27 19.97
N SER A 194 11.41 -4.26 19.21
CA SER A 194 11.71 -5.70 19.42
C SER A 194 12.15 -6.38 18.13
N GLY A 195 12.36 -5.62 17.06
CA GLY A 195 12.72 -6.12 15.73
C GLY A 195 14.21 -6.30 15.50
N PRO A 196 14.61 -6.76 14.30
CA PRO A 196 16.03 -7.01 13.96
C PRO A 196 16.89 -5.74 13.82
N TYR A 197 16.27 -4.56 13.78
CA TYR A 197 16.95 -3.26 13.73
C TYR A 197 16.40 -2.31 14.79
N ARG A 198 17.27 -1.45 15.33
CA ARG A 198 16.92 -0.34 16.21
C ARG A 198 17.17 1.01 15.51
N VAL A 199 16.37 2.01 15.80
CA VAL A 199 16.64 3.40 15.39
C VAL A 199 17.76 3.96 16.24
N VAL A 200 18.83 4.45 15.62
CA VAL A 200 19.99 5.04 16.33
C VAL A 200 20.08 6.54 16.13
N SER A 201 19.62 7.08 15.02
CA SER A 201 19.53 8.53 14.82
C SER A 201 18.49 8.91 13.77
N ARG A 202 18.06 10.16 13.82
CA ARG A 202 17.17 10.79 12.86
C ARG A 202 17.65 12.21 12.58
N GLU A 203 17.70 12.57 11.30
CA GLU A 203 17.82 13.95 10.82
C GLU A 203 16.48 14.31 10.17
N PRO A 204 15.63 15.14 10.82
CA PRO A 204 14.29 15.47 10.32
C PRO A 204 14.31 15.98 8.88
N GLY A 205 13.42 15.44 8.04
CA GLY A 205 13.33 15.76 6.62
C GLY A 205 14.49 15.28 5.76
N ARG A 206 15.47 14.55 6.32
CA ARG A 206 16.65 14.08 5.59
C ARG A 206 16.84 12.58 5.65
N ARG A 207 16.94 11.98 6.83
CA ARG A 207 17.19 10.53 6.96
C ARG A 207 16.91 9.98 8.34
N TRP A 208 16.68 8.65 8.37
CA TRP A 208 16.68 7.81 9.55
C TRP A 208 17.80 6.78 9.42
N ILE A 209 18.50 6.51 10.51
CA ILE A 209 19.58 5.52 10.56
C ILE A 209 19.17 4.43 11.52
N LEU A 210 19.19 3.20 11.03
CA LEU A 210 18.89 1.99 11.79
C LEU A 210 20.13 1.11 11.85
N GLU A 211 20.41 0.51 13.00
CA GLU A 211 21.46 -0.48 13.17
C GLU A 211 20.85 -1.83 13.57
N ARG A 212 21.43 -2.93 13.06
CA ARG A 212 21.05 -4.25 13.48
C ARG A 212 21.31 -4.46 14.96
N VAL A 213 20.43 -5.21 15.63
CA VAL A 213 20.65 -5.61 17.02
C VAL A 213 21.73 -6.71 17.10
N ALA A 214 22.40 -6.81 18.25
CA ALA A 214 23.45 -7.81 18.44
C ALA A 214 22.90 -9.24 18.56
N SER A 215 21.63 -9.40 18.95
CA SER A 215 20.95 -10.67 19.13
C SER A 215 19.50 -10.57 18.68
N PHE A 216 19.04 -11.54 17.89
CA PHE A 216 17.65 -11.69 17.47
C PHE A 216 17.35 -13.20 17.35
N PRO A 217 16.14 -13.69 17.70
CA PRO A 217 15.86 -15.12 17.74
C PRO A 217 16.08 -15.83 16.39
N GLU A 218 16.80 -16.96 16.40
CA GLU A 218 17.13 -17.72 15.18
C GLU A 218 15.89 -18.18 14.43
N ARG A 219 14.85 -18.63 15.13
CA ARG A 219 13.58 -19.00 14.48
C ARG A 219 12.89 -17.84 13.76
N MET A 220 13.24 -16.59 14.08
CA MET A 220 12.74 -15.38 13.44
C MET A 220 13.72 -14.84 12.38
N GLY A 221 14.77 -15.60 12.06
CA GLY A 221 15.76 -15.27 11.03
C GLY A 221 17.12 -14.84 11.55
N GLY A 222 17.34 -14.82 12.86
CA GLY A 222 18.63 -14.48 13.48
C GLY A 222 19.05 -13.03 13.26
N VAL A 223 20.30 -12.74 13.56
CA VAL A 223 20.88 -11.40 13.42
C VAL A 223 20.84 -10.94 11.96
N ALA A 224 20.37 -9.74 11.72
CA ALA A 224 20.27 -9.17 10.37
C ALA A 224 21.64 -9.11 9.66
N ALA A 225 21.64 -9.37 8.34
CA ALA A 225 22.87 -9.51 7.56
C ALA A 225 23.67 -8.20 7.46
N THR A 226 23.03 -7.10 7.12
CA THR A 226 23.69 -5.79 6.98
C THR A 226 23.65 -5.02 8.30
N ARG A 227 24.77 -4.37 8.64
CA ARG A 227 24.88 -3.61 9.90
C ARG A 227 23.95 -2.41 9.94
N THR A 228 23.91 -1.63 8.88
CA THR A 228 23.24 -0.32 8.87
C THR A 228 22.25 -0.22 7.72
N LEU A 229 21.02 0.21 8.03
CA LEU A 229 20.05 0.66 7.04
C LEU A 229 19.83 2.16 7.20
N VAL A 230 19.80 2.88 6.07
CA VAL A 230 19.50 4.32 6.03
C VAL A 230 18.26 4.53 5.19
N ILE A 231 17.22 5.13 5.77
CA ILE A 231 16.07 5.60 5.03
C ILE A 231 16.31 7.08 4.71
N ALA A 232 16.66 7.38 3.47
CA ALA A 232 16.93 8.74 3.00
C ALA A 232 15.69 9.37 2.39
N VAL A 233 15.39 10.61 2.75
CA VAL A 233 14.26 11.35 2.17
C VAL A 233 14.70 11.94 0.83
N VAL A 234 14.16 11.42 -0.26
CA VAL A 234 14.41 11.84 -1.63
C VAL A 234 13.09 11.79 -2.38
N ASP A 235 12.46 12.94 -2.61
CA ASP A 235 11.12 12.99 -3.21
C ASP A 235 11.19 12.98 -4.75
N GLU A 236 12.07 13.76 -5.33
CA GLU A 236 12.12 14.01 -6.76
C GLU A 236 12.64 12.79 -7.55
N ALA A 237 11.94 12.43 -8.65
CA ALA A 237 12.17 11.19 -9.40
C ALA A 237 13.54 11.14 -10.08
N THR A 238 14.02 12.27 -10.65
CA THR A 238 15.32 12.32 -11.32
C THR A 238 16.45 12.29 -10.30
N THR A 239 16.27 12.88 -9.11
CA THR A 239 17.22 12.80 -7.99
C THR A 239 17.36 11.36 -7.48
N LYS A 240 16.27 10.57 -7.44
CA LYS A 240 16.33 9.13 -7.12
C LYS A 240 17.19 8.38 -8.13
N VAL A 241 16.98 8.61 -9.43
CA VAL A 241 17.80 7.99 -10.49
C VAL A 241 19.26 8.41 -10.38
N ALA A 242 19.55 9.70 -10.21
CA ALA A 242 20.91 10.19 -10.02
C ALA A 242 21.57 9.55 -8.78
N GLY A 243 20.84 9.41 -7.69
CA GLY A 243 21.29 8.73 -6.47
C GLY A 243 21.61 7.25 -6.68
N LEU A 244 20.80 6.53 -7.47
CA LEU A 244 21.07 5.15 -7.85
C LEU A 244 22.32 5.04 -8.74
N VAL A 245 22.45 5.88 -9.78
CA VAL A 245 23.57 5.89 -10.72
C VAL A 245 24.89 6.25 -10.02
N SER A 246 24.88 7.22 -9.11
CA SER A 246 26.06 7.60 -8.32
C SER A 246 26.41 6.61 -7.20
N GLY A 247 25.52 5.67 -6.89
CA GLY A 247 25.67 4.76 -5.75
C GLY A 247 25.37 5.41 -4.39
N ALA A 248 24.81 6.60 -4.34
CA ALA A 248 24.33 7.23 -3.11
C ALA A 248 23.08 6.53 -2.55
N LEU A 249 22.29 5.90 -3.43
CA LEU A 249 21.14 5.06 -3.10
C LEU A 249 21.38 3.63 -3.59
N ASP A 250 20.85 2.64 -2.86
CA ASP A 250 20.85 1.24 -3.27
C ASP A 250 19.50 0.77 -3.80
N ILE A 251 18.42 1.39 -3.34
CA ILE A 251 17.06 1.10 -3.76
C ILE A 251 16.20 2.36 -3.70
N ALA A 252 15.40 2.56 -4.74
CA ALA A 252 14.48 3.68 -4.84
C ALA A 252 13.26 3.31 -5.69
N GLY A 253 12.07 3.74 -5.27
CA GLY A 253 10.88 3.69 -6.09
C GLY A 253 11.06 4.53 -7.36
N VAL A 254 10.72 3.97 -8.51
CA VAL A 254 10.82 4.62 -9.81
C VAL A 254 9.47 4.55 -10.53
N ASN A 255 9.19 5.53 -11.37
CA ASN A 255 8.02 5.52 -12.25
C ASN A 255 8.36 4.93 -13.64
N PRO A 256 7.38 4.67 -14.51
CA PRO A 256 7.61 4.11 -15.84
C PRO A 256 8.67 4.84 -16.67
N ALA A 257 8.66 6.17 -16.68
CA ALA A 257 9.61 6.98 -17.44
C ALA A 257 11.05 6.84 -16.91
N THR A 258 11.22 6.92 -15.59
CA THR A 258 12.54 6.81 -14.94
C THR A 258 13.04 5.35 -14.88
N ALA A 259 12.17 4.35 -14.89
CA ALA A 259 12.57 2.94 -14.98
C ALA A 259 13.35 2.63 -16.26
N ALA A 260 13.01 3.29 -17.39
CA ALA A 260 13.75 3.16 -18.64
C ALA A 260 15.20 3.67 -18.50
N LEU A 261 15.43 4.73 -17.74
CA LEU A 261 16.78 5.24 -17.45
C LEU A 261 17.57 4.27 -16.58
N VAL A 262 16.95 3.72 -15.53
CA VAL A 262 17.59 2.72 -14.66
C VAL A 262 18.00 1.46 -15.46
N ARG A 263 17.19 0.99 -16.41
CA ARG A 263 17.50 -0.18 -17.24
C ARG A 263 18.73 0.01 -18.15
N ARG A 264 19.07 1.26 -18.50
CA ARG A 264 20.23 1.58 -19.36
C ARG A 264 21.55 1.54 -18.61
N ASP A 265 21.54 1.65 -17.29
CA ASP A 265 22.77 1.61 -16.48
C ASP A 265 23.10 0.14 -16.14
N PRO A 266 24.29 -0.38 -16.56
CA PRO A 266 24.68 -1.78 -16.34
C PRO A 266 24.88 -2.12 -14.85
N THR A 267 25.06 -1.14 -13.97
CA THR A 267 25.24 -1.33 -12.52
C THR A 267 23.91 -1.42 -11.79
N LEU A 268 22.81 -1.12 -12.46
CA LEU A 268 21.46 -1.09 -11.91
C LEU A 268 20.57 -2.21 -12.47
N ARG A 269 19.48 -2.45 -11.83
CA ARG A 269 18.37 -3.30 -12.31
C ARG A 269 17.02 -2.72 -11.88
N VAL A 270 15.98 -3.01 -12.64
CA VAL A 270 14.60 -2.71 -12.28
C VAL A 270 13.97 -4.00 -11.74
N LEU A 271 13.31 -3.90 -10.60
CA LEU A 271 12.48 -4.93 -10.02
C LEU A 271 11.04 -4.44 -10.00
N ASP A 272 10.14 -5.16 -10.66
CA ASP A 272 8.70 -4.96 -10.56
C ASP A 272 8.07 -6.08 -9.73
N TYR A 273 7.05 -5.74 -8.96
CA TYR A 273 6.43 -6.66 -8.01
C TYR A 273 4.92 -6.40 -7.88
N PRO A 274 4.12 -7.43 -7.53
CA PRO A 274 2.68 -7.27 -7.32
C PRO A 274 2.39 -6.37 -6.11
N THR A 275 1.33 -5.57 -6.22
CA THR A 275 0.82 -4.76 -5.12
C THR A 275 -0.67 -5.00 -4.95
N PHE A 276 -1.18 -4.76 -3.74
CA PHE A 276 -2.61 -4.69 -3.49
C PHE A 276 -3.15 -3.28 -3.82
N PHE A 277 -3.06 -2.91 -5.10
CA PHE A 277 -3.55 -1.62 -5.56
C PHE A 277 -4.24 -1.79 -6.93
N THR A 278 -5.55 -1.68 -6.94
CA THR A 278 -6.37 -1.86 -8.14
C THR A 278 -6.93 -0.51 -8.59
N ASN A 279 -6.84 -0.23 -9.86
CA ASN A 279 -7.45 0.94 -10.49
C ASN A 279 -8.86 0.59 -10.96
N TRP A 280 -9.83 1.35 -10.49
CA TRP A 280 -11.25 1.13 -10.72
C TRP A 280 -11.90 2.27 -11.49
N LEU A 281 -12.82 1.91 -12.37
CA LEU A 281 -13.80 2.81 -12.93
C LEU A 281 -15.14 2.53 -12.24
N VAL A 282 -15.61 3.47 -11.41
CA VAL A 282 -16.83 3.35 -10.61
C VAL A 282 -17.95 4.15 -11.24
N PHE A 283 -19.14 3.57 -11.31
CA PHE A 283 -20.32 4.21 -11.91
C PHE A 283 -21.16 4.89 -10.84
N ASN A 284 -21.45 6.18 -11.03
CA ASN A 284 -22.31 6.95 -10.14
C ASN A 284 -23.81 6.68 -10.45
N PRO A 285 -24.55 6.04 -9.54
CA PRO A 285 -25.98 5.72 -9.78
C PRO A 285 -26.87 6.96 -9.88
N ALA A 286 -26.43 8.12 -9.44
CA ALA A 286 -27.17 9.38 -9.58
C ALA A 286 -27.14 9.91 -11.04
N CYS A 287 -26.12 9.57 -11.83
CA CYS A 287 -26.05 9.95 -13.24
C CYS A 287 -27.01 9.11 -14.10
N SER A 288 -27.97 9.77 -14.77
CA SER A 288 -29.00 9.11 -15.56
C SER A 288 -28.44 8.29 -16.73
N ALA A 289 -27.34 8.74 -17.35
CA ALA A 289 -26.72 8.08 -18.48
C ALA A 289 -26.18 6.69 -18.16
N VAL A 290 -25.62 6.50 -16.96
CA VAL A 290 -25.05 5.22 -16.52
C VAL A 290 -25.97 4.44 -15.56
N ARG A 291 -27.20 4.88 -15.37
CA ARG A 291 -28.21 4.15 -14.57
C ARG A 291 -28.56 2.80 -15.19
N ASP A 292 -28.62 2.75 -16.53
CA ASP A 292 -28.85 1.51 -17.26
C ASP A 292 -27.62 0.59 -17.21
N VAL A 293 -27.81 -0.64 -16.74
CA VAL A 293 -26.72 -1.62 -16.64
C VAL A 293 -26.09 -1.96 -17.98
N ARG A 294 -26.86 -1.88 -19.07
CA ARG A 294 -26.37 -2.11 -20.44
C ARG A 294 -25.31 -1.10 -20.82
N VAL A 295 -25.50 0.17 -20.45
CA VAL A 295 -24.49 1.24 -20.68
C VAL A 295 -23.24 0.97 -19.85
N ARG A 296 -23.36 0.61 -18.57
CA ARG A 296 -22.21 0.28 -17.73
C ARG A 296 -21.43 -0.91 -18.27
N ARG A 297 -22.14 -1.96 -18.68
CA ARG A 297 -21.52 -3.16 -19.28
C ARG A 297 -20.85 -2.84 -20.61
N ALA A 298 -21.46 -1.99 -21.45
CA ALA A 298 -20.86 -1.52 -22.70
C ALA A 298 -19.55 -0.76 -22.46
N ILE A 299 -19.52 0.14 -21.48
CA ILE A 299 -18.29 0.85 -21.08
C ILE A 299 -17.22 -0.15 -20.63
N ALA A 300 -17.57 -1.11 -19.78
CA ALA A 300 -16.61 -2.10 -19.29
C ALA A 300 -16.00 -2.97 -20.41
N LEU A 301 -16.80 -3.31 -21.44
CA LEU A 301 -16.37 -4.10 -22.60
C LEU A 301 -15.59 -3.29 -23.64
N ALA A 302 -15.73 -1.96 -23.65
CA ALA A 302 -15.04 -1.07 -24.58
C ALA A 302 -13.56 -0.84 -24.22
N ILE A 303 -13.18 -1.02 -22.96
CA ILE A 303 -11.86 -0.68 -22.41
C ILE A 303 -10.79 -1.66 -22.89
N ASP A 304 -9.76 -1.16 -23.59
CA ASP A 304 -8.56 -1.92 -23.92
C ASP A 304 -7.55 -1.84 -22.76
N ARG A 305 -7.72 -2.75 -21.79
CA ARG A 305 -6.89 -2.83 -20.59
C ARG A 305 -5.44 -3.15 -20.87
N ARG A 306 -5.15 -3.89 -21.95
CA ARG A 306 -3.79 -4.20 -22.37
C ARG A 306 -3.09 -2.93 -22.86
N GLN A 307 -3.72 -2.20 -23.77
CA GLN A 307 -3.17 -0.94 -24.27
C GLN A 307 -2.97 0.08 -23.13
N ILE A 308 -3.92 0.15 -22.19
CA ILE A 308 -3.79 1.01 -21.01
C ILE A 308 -2.57 0.64 -20.18
N VAL A 309 -2.32 -0.66 -19.93
CA VAL A 309 -1.15 -1.09 -19.17
C VAL A 309 0.14 -0.81 -19.94
N GLU A 310 0.19 -1.11 -21.23
CA GLU A 310 1.40 -0.93 -22.05
C GLU A 310 1.74 0.55 -22.25
N ALA A 311 0.78 1.35 -22.69
CA ALA A 311 1.01 2.75 -23.04
C ALA A 311 0.79 3.72 -21.86
N GLY A 312 -0.18 3.45 -20.99
CA GLY A 312 -0.53 4.34 -19.88
C GLY A 312 0.40 4.22 -18.69
N VAL A 313 0.86 3.00 -18.37
CA VAL A 313 1.74 2.75 -17.20
C VAL A 313 3.03 2.00 -17.55
N GLY A 314 3.46 2.02 -18.82
CA GLY A 314 4.75 1.48 -19.28
C GLY A 314 4.94 -0.02 -19.03
N GLY A 315 3.87 -0.81 -19.02
CA GLY A 315 3.87 -2.23 -18.74
C GLY A 315 3.87 -2.59 -17.24
N PHE A 316 3.85 -1.61 -16.33
CA PHE A 316 3.86 -1.85 -14.88
C PHE A 316 2.45 -1.99 -14.29
N GLY A 317 1.71 -2.91 -14.84
CA GLY A 317 0.37 -3.29 -14.41
C GLY A 317 0.00 -4.69 -14.88
N VAL A 318 -1.08 -5.21 -14.31
CA VAL A 318 -1.71 -6.45 -14.77
C VAL A 318 -3.12 -6.08 -15.23
N PRO A 319 -3.45 -6.20 -16.54
CA PRO A 319 -4.79 -5.95 -17.03
C PRO A 319 -5.79 -6.81 -16.26
N SER A 320 -6.90 -6.27 -15.83
CA SER A 320 -7.93 -7.03 -15.11
C SER A 320 -9.32 -6.48 -15.37
N ALA A 321 -10.23 -7.36 -15.79
CA ALA A 321 -11.67 -7.12 -15.85
C ALA A 321 -12.41 -7.86 -14.73
N ALA A 322 -11.76 -8.79 -14.04
CA ALA A 322 -12.35 -9.60 -12.98
C ALA A 322 -12.51 -8.81 -11.68
N LEU A 323 -13.70 -8.88 -11.11
CA LEU A 323 -14.06 -8.19 -9.84
C LEU A 323 -13.30 -8.74 -8.63
N ALA A 324 -13.06 -10.06 -8.59
CA ALA A 324 -12.18 -10.68 -7.62
C ALA A 324 -10.94 -11.13 -8.37
N ALA A 325 -9.91 -10.37 -8.30
CA ALA A 325 -8.69 -10.78 -8.93
C ALA A 325 -8.01 -11.85 -8.07
N ASP A 326 -7.94 -12.99 -8.60
CA ASP A 326 -6.65 -13.58 -8.85
C ASP A 326 -5.77 -12.48 -9.48
N LEU A 327 -4.65 -12.10 -8.86
CA LEU A 327 -3.69 -11.13 -9.44
C LEU A 327 -3.05 -11.72 -10.73
N ALA A 328 -3.67 -12.74 -11.28
CA ALA A 328 -3.37 -13.36 -12.54
C ALA A 328 -3.74 -12.43 -13.70
N ARG A 329 -2.95 -12.50 -14.74
CA ARG A 329 -3.13 -11.69 -15.95
C ARG A 329 -4.46 -12.06 -16.63
N ASP A 330 -5.41 -11.13 -16.61
CA ASP A 330 -6.60 -11.21 -17.44
C ASP A 330 -6.25 -10.71 -18.85
N THR A 331 -6.27 -11.62 -19.81
CA THR A 331 -5.98 -11.30 -21.22
C THR A 331 -7.22 -11.11 -22.05
N THR A 332 -8.41 -11.01 -21.43
CA THR A 332 -9.68 -10.81 -22.15
C THR A 332 -9.59 -9.53 -23.00
N PRO A 333 -9.71 -9.65 -24.33
CA PRO A 333 -9.68 -8.48 -25.21
C PRO A 333 -10.96 -7.64 -25.04
N PRO A 334 -10.94 -6.37 -25.44
CA PRO A 334 -12.17 -5.59 -25.53
C PRO A 334 -13.15 -6.20 -26.52
N GLU A 335 -14.45 -6.04 -26.26
CA GLU A 335 -15.54 -6.54 -27.12
C GLU A 335 -16.32 -5.36 -27.73
N PRO A 336 -15.74 -4.60 -28.67
CA PRO A 336 -16.34 -3.37 -29.18
C PRO A 336 -17.69 -3.58 -29.86
N ALA A 337 -17.86 -4.66 -30.62
CA ALA A 337 -19.15 -4.96 -31.28
C ALA A 337 -20.26 -5.25 -30.28
N ARG A 338 -19.95 -5.97 -29.19
CA ARG A 338 -20.91 -6.25 -28.11
C ARG A 338 -21.22 -4.99 -27.29
N ALA A 339 -20.21 -4.14 -27.08
CA ALA A 339 -20.44 -2.82 -26.46
C ALA A 339 -21.39 -1.96 -27.29
N ASP A 340 -21.19 -1.90 -28.61
CA ASP A 340 -22.08 -1.18 -29.50
C ASP A 340 -23.51 -1.73 -29.45
N SER A 341 -23.70 -3.05 -29.53
CA SER A 341 -25.01 -3.69 -29.42
C SER A 341 -25.75 -3.36 -28.12
N LEU A 342 -25.02 -3.30 -26.99
CA LEU A 342 -25.61 -2.95 -25.70
C LEU A 342 -26.02 -1.49 -25.62
N LEU A 343 -25.25 -0.57 -26.22
CA LEU A 343 -25.62 0.85 -26.33
C LEU A 343 -26.85 1.05 -27.21
N ASP A 344 -26.92 0.35 -28.35
CA ASP A 344 -28.08 0.36 -29.22
C ASP A 344 -29.33 -0.16 -28.51
N ALA A 345 -29.21 -1.30 -27.80
CA ALA A 345 -30.29 -1.87 -26.98
C ALA A 345 -30.73 -0.95 -25.84
N ALA A 346 -29.83 -0.09 -25.32
CA ALA A 346 -30.14 0.93 -24.32
C ALA A 346 -30.76 2.20 -24.92
N GLY A 347 -30.96 2.24 -26.24
CA GLY A 347 -31.57 3.35 -26.96
C GLY A 347 -30.62 4.50 -27.33
N TRP A 348 -29.29 4.26 -27.20
CA TRP A 348 -28.29 5.23 -27.62
C TRP A 348 -27.88 4.98 -29.08
N ALA A 349 -28.59 5.58 -30.01
CA ALA A 349 -28.35 5.42 -31.44
C ALA A 349 -27.03 6.09 -31.87
N ARG A 350 -26.27 5.43 -32.75
CA ARG A 350 -25.04 6.01 -33.30
C ARG A 350 -25.37 7.01 -34.41
N SER A 351 -24.88 8.23 -34.25
CA SER A 351 -24.90 9.22 -35.33
C SER A 351 -23.82 8.88 -36.37
N ALA A 352 -24.03 9.19 -37.64
CA ALA A 352 -23.12 8.85 -38.73
C ALA A 352 -21.69 9.40 -38.52
N ASN A 353 -21.54 10.59 -37.93
CA ASN A 353 -20.26 11.26 -37.71
C ASN A 353 -20.16 11.95 -36.32
N GLY A 354 -21.00 11.56 -35.37
CA GLY A 354 -21.09 12.22 -34.06
C GLY A 354 -21.14 11.24 -32.88
N PRO A 355 -21.32 11.78 -31.66
CA PRO A 355 -21.55 10.97 -30.47
C PRO A 355 -22.86 10.18 -30.62
N ARG A 356 -23.02 9.14 -29.81
CA ARG A 356 -24.31 8.45 -29.66
C ARG A 356 -25.34 9.38 -29.02
N GLU A 357 -26.58 9.29 -29.46
CA GLU A 357 -27.67 10.14 -29.00
C GLU A 357 -28.87 9.31 -28.55
N ARG A 358 -29.59 9.83 -27.56
CA ARG A 358 -30.90 9.36 -27.14
C ARG A 358 -31.82 10.57 -26.94
N ALA A 359 -32.94 10.62 -27.64
CA ALA A 359 -33.86 11.78 -27.65
C ALA A 359 -33.15 13.12 -27.96
N LYS A 360 -32.22 13.12 -28.93
CA LYS A 360 -31.38 14.27 -29.34
C LYS A 360 -30.41 14.77 -28.28
N GLN A 361 -30.20 14.01 -27.22
CA GLN A 361 -29.18 14.29 -26.20
C GLN A 361 -27.97 13.42 -26.46
N PRO A 362 -26.76 13.98 -26.56
CA PRO A 362 -25.53 13.20 -26.76
C PRO A 362 -25.18 12.40 -25.50
N LEU A 363 -24.52 11.26 -25.69
CA LEU A 363 -23.99 10.47 -24.59
C LEU A 363 -22.66 11.08 -24.11
N GLU A 364 -22.78 12.00 -23.16
CA GLU A 364 -21.66 12.69 -22.54
C GLU A 364 -21.55 12.27 -21.06
N LEU A 365 -20.34 11.97 -20.63
CA LEU A 365 -20.04 11.51 -19.29
C LEU A 365 -18.91 12.36 -18.70
N ASP A 366 -19.10 12.86 -17.49
CA ASP A 366 -18.04 13.46 -16.70
C ASP A 366 -17.40 12.40 -15.84
N MET A 367 -16.07 12.29 -15.90
CA MET A 367 -15.27 11.41 -15.09
C MET A 367 -14.37 12.24 -14.18
N ILE A 368 -14.57 12.09 -12.87
CA ILE A 368 -13.67 12.69 -11.89
C ILE A 368 -12.51 11.73 -11.56
N THR A 369 -11.31 12.29 -11.46
CA THR A 369 -10.08 11.56 -11.14
C THR A 369 -9.17 12.39 -10.25
N VAL A 370 -8.14 11.75 -9.65
CA VAL A 370 -7.09 12.40 -8.86
C VAL A 370 -5.84 12.54 -9.72
N GLY A 371 -5.21 13.72 -9.73
CA GLY A 371 -3.96 13.91 -10.47
C GLY A 371 -3.61 15.37 -10.72
N THR A 372 -2.56 15.60 -11.49
CA THR A 372 -2.01 16.93 -11.80
C THR A 372 -2.25 17.37 -13.25
N GLY A 373 -3.08 16.64 -14.00
CA GLY A 373 -3.48 17.00 -15.36
C GLY A 373 -2.81 16.21 -16.49
N ASP A 374 -1.68 15.55 -16.27
CA ASP A 374 -1.10 14.61 -17.23
C ASP A 374 -1.54 13.18 -16.85
N ASN A 375 -2.64 12.74 -17.44
CA ASN A 375 -3.34 11.52 -17.05
C ASN A 375 -3.44 10.55 -18.26
N PRO A 376 -2.36 9.84 -18.61
CA PRO A 376 -2.34 9.01 -19.83
C PRO A 376 -3.36 7.87 -19.79
N VAL A 377 -3.65 7.29 -18.62
CA VAL A 377 -4.66 6.23 -18.49
C VAL A 377 -6.05 6.77 -18.79
N GLU A 378 -6.40 7.92 -18.23
CA GLU A 378 -7.69 8.58 -18.44
C GLU A 378 -7.89 9.01 -19.90
N GLN A 379 -6.81 9.44 -20.57
CA GLN A 379 -6.84 9.78 -22.01
C GLN A 379 -7.06 8.53 -22.87
N LEU A 380 -6.49 7.38 -22.50
CA LEU A 380 -6.74 6.11 -23.19
C LEU A 380 -8.20 5.66 -22.97
N LEU A 381 -8.72 5.74 -21.74
CA LEU A 381 -10.15 5.50 -21.48
C LEU A 381 -11.04 6.42 -22.31
N GLN A 382 -10.70 7.70 -22.41
CA GLN A 382 -11.42 8.66 -23.25
C GLN A 382 -11.40 8.25 -24.73
N SER A 383 -10.25 7.78 -25.23
CA SER A 383 -10.09 7.31 -26.61
C SER A 383 -10.97 6.08 -26.90
N ASP A 384 -10.94 5.08 -26.00
CA ASP A 384 -11.72 3.86 -26.13
C ASP A 384 -13.23 4.16 -26.17
N LEU A 385 -13.71 5.04 -25.28
CA LEU A 385 -15.11 5.42 -25.20
C LEU A 385 -15.54 6.29 -26.40
N ARG A 386 -14.66 7.18 -26.87
CA ARG A 386 -14.91 7.97 -28.09
C ARG A 386 -15.09 7.05 -29.30
N ALA A 387 -14.32 5.99 -29.43
CA ALA A 387 -14.48 4.99 -30.51
C ALA A 387 -15.86 4.30 -30.48
N ARG A 388 -16.58 4.34 -29.36
CA ARG A 388 -17.95 3.84 -29.19
C ARG A 388 -19.01 4.97 -29.29
N GLY A 389 -18.59 6.19 -29.60
CA GLY A 389 -19.49 7.36 -29.69
C GLY A 389 -19.91 7.92 -28.33
N ILE A 390 -19.12 7.67 -27.28
CA ILE A 390 -19.29 8.22 -25.93
C ILE A 390 -18.32 9.37 -25.74
N THR A 391 -18.80 10.56 -25.43
CA THR A 391 -17.95 11.71 -25.09
C THR A 391 -17.60 11.65 -23.59
N LEU A 392 -16.32 11.49 -23.27
CA LEU A 392 -15.84 11.50 -21.89
C LEU A 392 -15.12 12.82 -21.60
N ARG A 393 -15.54 13.54 -20.55
CA ARG A 393 -14.83 14.71 -20.02
C ARG A 393 -14.08 14.32 -18.76
N ILE A 394 -12.78 14.61 -18.72
CA ILE A 394 -11.91 14.32 -17.58
C ILE A 394 -11.86 15.55 -16.68
N VAL A 395 -12.21 15.38 -15.40
CA VAL A 395 -12.22 16.44 -14.39
C VAL A 395 -11.32 16.03 -13.23
N THR A 396 -10.18 16.69 -13.10
CA THR A 396 -9.22 16.42 -12.02
C THR A 396 -9.65 17.13 -10.74
N ARG A 397 -9.55 16.42 -9.61
CA ARG A 397 -9.84 16.93 -8.26
C ARG A 397 -8.78 16.49 -7.27
N ASP A 398 -8.67 17.19 -6.15
CA ASP A 398 -7.96 16.65 -4.99
C ASP A 398 -8.75 15.47 -4.39
N ILE A 399 -8.03 14.60 -3.67
CA ILE A 399 -8.61 13.37 -3.14
C ILE A 399 -9.77 13.63 -2.17
N GLY A 400 -9.70 14.71 -1.38
CA GLY A 400 -10.76 15.07 -0.42
C GLY A 400 -12.06 15.47 -1.14
N ALA A 401 -11.96 16.30 -2.19
CA ALA A 401 -13.08 16.73 -3.01
C ALA A 401 -13.68 15.53 -3.78
N LEU A 402 -12.85 14.65 -4.34
CA LEU A 402 -13.32 13.43 -4.99
C LEU A 402 -14.11 12.53 -4.04
N LEU A 403 -13.57 12.23 -2.87
CA LEU A 403 -14.24 11.39 -1.87
C LEU A 403 -15.51 12.04 -1.31
N SER A 404 -15.54 13.36 -1.20
CA SER A 404 -16.76 14.09 -0.81
C SER A 404 -17.85 13.96 -1.86
N SER A 405 -17.53 14.20 -3.14
CA SER A 405 -18.49 14.03 -4.27
C SER A 405 -19.01 12.60 -4.36
N ALA A 406 -18.14 11.60 -4.19
CA ALA A 406 -18.52 10.20 -4.19
C ALA A 406 -19.54 9.87 -3.08
N ARG A 407 -19.25 10.26 -1.84
CA ARG A 407 -20.11 9.97 -0.67
C ARG A 407 -21.44 10.66 -0.71
N THR A 408 -21.50 11.89 -1.20
CA THR A 408 -22.74 12.66 -1.35
C THR A 408 -23.53 12.25 -2.58
N LYS A 409 -22.98 11.36 -3.44
CA LYS A 409 -23.56 10.97 -4.74
C LYS A 409 -23.94 12.21 -5.56
N ALA A 410 -23.03 13.18 -5.58
CA ALA A 410 -23.21 14.41 -6.34
C ALA A 410 -23.50 14.09 -7.82
N THR A 411 -24.36 14.90 -8.45
CA THR A 411 -24.77 14.68 -9.85
C THR A 411 -23.83 15.32 -10.87
N ASP A 412 -22.70 15.87 -10.41
CA ASP A 412 -21.70 16.57 -11.19
C ASP A 412 -20.68 15.64 -11.88
N HIS A 413 -20.87 14.32 -11.78
CA HIS A 413 -20.06 13.32 -12.44
C HIS A 413 -20.87 12.04 -12.70
N CYS A 414 -20.47 11.30 -13.72
CA CYS A 414 -21.02 9.98 -14.05
C CYS A 414 -20.08 8.84 -13.66
N LEU A 415 -18.79 9.11 -13.69
CA LEU A 415 -17.73 8.13 -13.45
C LEU A 415 -16.72 8.65 -12.44
N ILE A 416 -16.14 7.72 -11.68
CA ILE A 416 -14.95 7.97 -10.84
C ILE A 416 -13.86 7.02 -11.31
N TYR A 417 -12.69 7.56 -11.65
CA TYR A 417 -11.50 6.75 -11.86
C TYR A 417 -10.52 6.99 -10.72
N THR A 418 -10.15 5.91 -10.01
CA THR A 418 -9.20 6.00 -8.88
C THR A 418 -8.61 4.65 -8.53
N GLY A 419 -7.45 4.68 -7.89
CA GLY A 419 -6.81 3.51 -7.32
C GLY A 419 -7.29 3.22 -5.90
N VAL A 420 -7.48 1.95 -5.58
CA VAL A 420 -7.90 1.46 -4.26
C VAL A 420 -6.90 0.44 -3.75
N ALA A 421 -6.36 0.69 -2.55
CA ALA A 421 -5.49 -0.24 -1.85
C ALA A 421 -6.28 -1.35 -1.15
N GLY A 422 -5.65 -2.51 -0.96
CA GLY A 422 -6.22 -3.66 -0.24
C GLY A 422 -6.35 -4.90 -1.12
N ASP A 423 -6.55 -6.05 -0.50
CA ASP A 423 -6.76 -7.31 -1.20
C ASP A 423 -8.02 -7.23 -2.09
N PRO A 424 -7.87 -7.34 -3.43
CA PRO A 424 -9.00 -7.21 -4.36
C PRO A 424 -10.09 -8.26 -4.12
N GLY A 425 -9.72 -9.47 -3.69
CA GLY A 425 -10.66 -10.58 -3.49
C GLY A 425 -11.48 -10.48 -2.22
N ARG A 426 -11.10 -9.66 -1.24
CA ARG A 426 -11.76 -9.61 0.08
C ARG A 426 -11.98 -8.20 0.58
N SER A 427 -10.92 -7.49 0.95
CA SER A 427 -11.03 -6.20 1.62
C SER A 427 -11.51 -5.09 0.69
N GLN A 428 -11.10 -5.08 -0.58
CA GLN A 428 -11.57 -4.10 -1.55
C GLN A 428 -13.04 -4.27 -1.88
N LEU A 429 -13.50 -5.51 -2.14
CA LEU A 429 -14.91 -5.79 -2.43
C LEU A 429 -15.82 -5.35 -1.28
N ALA A 430 -15.43 -5.68 -0.03
CA ALA A 430 -16.19 -5.28 1.14
C ALA A 430 -16.19 -3.75 1.31
N ALA A 431 -15.04 -3.09 1.16
CA ALA A 431 -14.94 -1.64 1.31
C ALA A 431 -15.76 -0.86 0.26
N LEU A 432 -15.77 -1.35 -0.99
CA LEU A 432 -16.45 -0.69 -2.10
C LEU A 432 -17.95 -1.00 -2.15
N PHE A 433 -18.34 -2.25 -1.87
CA PHE A 433 -19.68 -2.75 -2.23
C PHE A 433 -20.51 -3.30 -1.07
N ASP A 434 -19.91 -3.64 0.09
CA ASP A 434 -20.69 -4.07 1.24
C ASP A 434 -21.57 -2.91 1.75
N PRO A 435 -22.91 -3.09 1.83
CA PRO A 435 -23.78 -2.06 2.41
C PRO A 435 -23.39 -1.65 3.84
N ALA A 436 -22.81 -2.56 4.63
CA ALA A 436 -22.30 -2.27 5.97
C ALA A 436 -21.09 -1.31 5.98
N SER A 437 -20.39 -1.17 4.84
CA SER A 437 -19.26 -0.24 4.65
C SER A 437 -19.68 1.12 4.10
N ALA A 438 -20.99 1.39 3.94
CA ALA A 438 -21.49 2.67 3.42
C ALA A 438 -21.06 3.83 4.32
N GLY A 439 -20.62 4.93 3.70
CA GLY A 439 -20.08 6.11 4.39
C GLY A 439 -18.64 5.94 4.93
N GLY A 440 -18.01 4.77 4.71
CA GLY A 440 -16.62 4.51 5.07
C GLY A 440 -15.60 5.28 4.20
N ALA A 441 -14.33 5.17 4.57
CA ALA A 441 -13.24 5.90 3.90
C ALA A 441 -13.10 5.57 2.40
N LEU A 442 -13.46 4.35 1.99
CA LEU A 442 -13.42 3.89 0.60
C LEU A 442 -14.82 3.80 -0.04
N ASP A 443 -15.82 4.48 0.52
CA ASP A 443 -17.12 4.58 -0.13
C ASP A 443 -17.02 5.53 -1.34
N LEU A 444 -16.91 4.93 -2.51
CA LEU A 444 -16.85 5.64 -3.79
C LEU A 444 -18.26 5.85 -4.42
N GLY A 445 -19.33 5.73 -3.63
CA GLY A 445 -20.71 5.98 -4.08
C GLY A 445 -21.26 4.97 -5.07
N ALA A 446 -20.60 3.81 -5.26
CA ALA A 446 -21.06 2.75 -6.15
C ALA A 446 -22.46 2.26 -5.80
N ALA A 447 -23.21 1.78 -6.80
CA ALA A 447 -24.51 1.17 -6.56
C ALA A 447 -24.37 -0.10 -5.71
N ARG A 448 -25.23 -0.24 -4.69
CA ARG A 448 -25.29 -1.40 -3.82
C ARG A 448 -26.69 -2.03 -3.89
N PRO A 449 -26.92 -3.01 -4.78
CA PRO A 449 -28.17 -3.76 -4.81
C PRO A 449 -28.52 -4.35 -3.45
N ALA A 450 -29.81 -4.38 -3.09
CA ALA A 450 -30.26 -4.89 -1.79
C ALA A 450 -29.84 -6.33 -1.53
N SER A 451 -29.70 -7.14 -2.59
CA SER A 451 -29.21 -8.53 -2.52
C SER A 451 -27.77 -8.68 -2.00
N LEU A 452 -26.96 -7.61 -2.04
CA LEU A 452 -25.60 -7.64 -1.46
C LEU A 452 -25.61 -7.73 0.06
N THR A 453 -26.61 -7.19 0.74
CA THR A 453 -26.69 -7.22 2.22
C THR A 453 -26.63 -8.64 2.78
N PRO A 454 -27.54 -9.58 2.40
CA PRO A 454 -27.48 -10.95 2.89
C PRO A 454 -26.26 -11.73 2.34
N ALA A 455 -25.79 -11.43 1.13
CA ALA A 455 -24.64 -12.11 0.55
C ALA A 455 -23.34 -11.77 1.31
N PHE A 456 -23.08 -10.49 1.60
CA PHE A 456 -21.93 -10.10 2.44
C PHE A 456 -22.08 -10.56 3.89
N ALA A 457 -23.29 -10.61 4.45
CA ALA A 457 -23.52 -11.18 5.79
C ALA A 457 -23.09 -12.65 5.82
N ARG A 458 -23.56 -13.48 4.86
CA ARG A 458 -23.12 -14.88 4.72
C ARG A 458 -21.60 -14.99 4.59
N LEU A 459 -20.98 -14.17 3.74
CA LEU A 459 -19.52 -14.19 3.55
C LEU A 459 -18.75 -13.90 4.85
N ARG A 460 -19.25 -13.00 5.70
CA ARG A 460 -18.63 -12.66 7.00
C ARG A 460 -18.84 -13.72 8.07
N GLU A 461 -20.01 -14.37 8.08
CA GLU A 461 -20.42 -15.29 9.14
C GLU A 461 -19.96 -16.73 8.89
N THR A 462 -19.68 -17.08 7.65
CA THR A 462 -19.28 -18.44 7.26
C THR A 462 -17.82 -18.71 7.63
N THR A 463 -17.59 -19.73 8.45
CA THR A 463 -16.26 -20.16 8.90
C THR A 463 -15.71 -21.34 8.10
N ASP A 464 -16.56 -22.14 7.48
CA ASP A 464 -16.16 -23.22 6.56
C ASP A 464 -15.62 -22.65 5.24
N ALA A 465 -14.48 -23.14 4.79
CA ALA A 465 -13.79 -22.60 3.61
C ALA A 465 -14.58 -22.80 2.31
N ALA A 466 -15.21 -23.96 2.13
CA ALA A 466 -15.98 -24.27 0.91
C ALA A 466 -17.28 -23.46 0.85
N ALA A 467 -17.99 -23.36 1.95
CA ALA A 467 -19.20 -22.54 2.06
C ALA A 467 -18.90 -21.05 1.89
N ARG A 468 -17.73 -20.59 2.36
CA ARG A 468 -17.29 -19.21 2.21
C ARG A 468 -16.91 -18.88 0.76
N GLU A 469 -16.31 -19.82 0.05
CA GLU A 469 -16.05 -19.68 -1.40
C GLU A 469 -17.37 -19.58 -2.18
N LEU A 470 -18.40 -20.33 -1.80
CA LEU A 470 -19.75 -20.22 -2.39
C LEU A 470 -20.36 -18.84 -2.10
N ALA A 471 -20.26 -18.35 -0.87
CA ALA A 471 -20.75 -17.02 -0.51
C ALA A 471 -20.02 -15.90 -1.28
N LEU A 472 -18.70 -16.03 -1.50
CA LEU A 472 -17.94 -15.10 -2.34
C LEU A 472 -18.43 -15.12 -3.79
N ARG A 473 -18.64 -16.30 -4.37
CA ARG A 473 -19.19 -16.42 -5.75
C ARG A 473 -20.56 -15.78 -5.88
N GLU A 474 -21.40 -15.88 -4.87
CA GLU A 474 -22.71 -15.20 -4.86
C GLU A 474 -22.53 -13.67 -4.89
N VAL A 475 -21.65 -13.10 -4.05
CA VAL A 475 -21.33 -11.67 -4.09
C VAL A 475 -20.84 -11.26 -5.47
N LEU A 476 -19.92 -12.03 -6.07
CA LEU A 476 -19.35 -11.76 -7.39
C LEU A 476 -20.41 -11.84 -8.50
N SER A 477 -21.33 -12.79 -8.43
CA SER A 477 -22.46 -12.89 -9.39
C SER A 477 -23.33 -11.64 -9.35
N ILE A 478 -23.73 -11.20 -8.15
CA ILE A 478 -24.56 -9.99 -7.98
C ILE A 478 -23.83 -8.75 -8.53
N LEU A 479 -22.53 -8.62 -8.25
CA LEU A 479 -21.72 -7.54 -8.76
C LEU A 479 -21.54 -7.60 -10.28
N GLY A 480 -21.34 -8.78 -10.86
CA GLY A 480 -21.26 -9.02 -12.30
C GLY A 480 -22.56 -8.68 -13.03
N ASP A 481 -23.71 -8.98 -12.42
CA ASP A 481 -25.01 -8.63 -13.01
C ASP A 481 -25.31 -7.14 -12.93
N SER A 482 -24.96 -6.49 -11.84
CA SER A 482 -25.25 -5.08 -11.59
C SER A 482 -24.21 -4.11 -12.13
N VAL A 483 -22.97 -4.57 -12.35
CA VAL A 483 -21.82 -3.76 -12.85
C VAL A 483 -21.73 -2.39 -12.15
N PRO A 484 -21.58 -2.32 -10.82
CA PRO A 484 -21.49 -1.03 -10.13
C PRO A 484 -20.15 -0.33 -10.33
N ALA A 485 -19.13 -1.09 -10.71
CA ALA A 485 -17.80 -0.65 -11.08
C ALA A 485 -17.13 -1.70 -11.97
N THR A 486 -16.03 -1.34 -12.62
CA THR A 486 -15.18 -2.28 -13.35
C THR A 486 -13.71 -2.01 -13.02
N PRO A 487 -12.90 -3.03 -12.72
CA PRO A 487 -11.47 -2.84 -12.61
C PRO A 487 -10.86 -2.59 -13.98
N VAL A 488 -9.77 -1.85 -14.01
CA VAL A 488 -9.02 -1.53 -15.23
C VAL A 488 -7.71 -2.29 -15.24
N PHE A 489 -6.92 -2.19 -14.16
CA PHE A 489 -5.70 -2.97 -13.98
C PHE A 489 -5.29 -2.99 -12.50
N HIS A 490 -4.47 -3.98 -12.14
CA HIS A 490 -3.73 -4.00 -10.88
C HIS A 490 -2.37 -3.35 -11.09
N SER A 491 -2.02 -2.36 -10.28
CA SER A 491 -0.71 -1.71 -10.33
C SER A 491 0.39 -2.68 -9.88
N ARG A 492 1.54 -2.56 -10.49
CA ARG A 492 2.77 -3.16 -10.00
C ARG A 492 3.65 -2.09 -9.37
N GLY A 493 4.27 -2.42 -8.26
CA GLY A 493 5.32 -1.59 -7.69
C GLY A 493 6.59 -1.72 -8.51
N VAL A 494 7.37 -0.65 -8.62
CA VAL A 494 8.60 -0.62 -9.40
C VAL A 494 9.72 -0.01 -8.60
N GLN A 495 10.81 -0.74 -8.44
CA GLN A 495 12.01 -0.30 -7.75
C GLN A 495 13.22 -0.34 -8.68
N GLY A 496 14.02 0.72 -8.66
CA GLY A 496 15.38 0.71 -9.17
C GLY A 496 16.33 0.24 -8.07
N LEU A 497 17.19 -0.73 -8.39
CA LEU A 497 18.13 -1.32 -7.44
C LEU A 497 19.55 -1.29 -7.97
N SER A 498 20.52 -1.00 -7.09
CA SER A 498 21.92 -1.30 -7.34
C SER A 498 22.12 -2.83 -7.47
N ARG A 499 22.87 -3.31 -8.46
CA ARG A 499 23.21 -4.73 -8.60
C ARG A 499 24.09 -5.26 -7.47
N ARG A 500 24.74 -4.38 -6.70
CA ARG A 500 25.44 -4.80 -5.47
C ARG A 500 24.48 -5.21 -4.34
N LEU A 501 23.22 -4.76 -4.38
CA LEU A 501 22.21 -5.13 -3.40
C LEU A 501 21.65 -6.52 -3.73
N GLN A 502 21.91 -7.48 -2.83
CA GLN A 502 21.59 -8.90 -3.00
C GLN A 502 20.53 -9.36 -2.01
N HIS A 503 19.92 -10.52 -2.27
CA HIS A 503 18.88 -11.16 -1.44
C HIS A 503 17.62 -10.31 -1.27
N VAL A 504 17.36 -9.40 -2.23
CA VAL A 504 16.14 -8.60 -2.25
C VAL A 504 15.00 -9.41 -2.84
N THR A 505 13.97 -9.61 -2.03
CA THR A 505 12.67 -10.10 -2.46
C THR A 505 11.62 -9.07 -2.08
N ILE A 506 10.79 -8.66 -3.03
CA ILE A 506 9.66 -7.77 -2.81
C ILE A 506 8.43 -8.45 -3.40
N ASP A 507 7.36 -8.53 -2.61
CA ASP A 507 6.09 -9.13 -3.02
C ASP A 507 4.91 -8.46 -2.29
N LEU A 508 3.74 -9.11 -2.29
CA LEU A 508 2.52 -8.58 -1.66
C LEU A 508 2.65 -8.25 -0.16
N ARG A 509 3.66 -8.79 0.53
CA ARG A 509 3.96 -8.45 1.93
C ARG A 509 4.55 -7.05 2.08
N GLY A 510 5.19 -6.54 1.04
CA GLY A 510 5.76 -5.21 0.98
C GLY A 510 7.24 -5.18 0.60
N GLU A 511 7.78 -3.99 0.57
CA GLU A 511 9.14 -3.72 0.07
C GLU A 511 10.23 -4.15 1.06
N LEU A 512 9.96 -4.04 2.37
CA LEU A 512 10.97 -4.22 3.42
C LEU A 512 10.90 -5.57 4.13
N PHE A 513 9.97 -6.46 3.78
CA PHE A 513 9.81 -7.71 4.53
C PHE A 513 11.05 -8.61 4.51
N SER A 514 11.89 -8.51 3.46
CA SER A 514 13.15 -9.27 3.35
C SER A 514 14.38 -8.47 3.76
N ALA A 515 14.24 -7.21 4.20
CA ALA A 515 15.36 -6.28 4.38
C ALA A 515 16.39 -6.74 5.43
N ALA A 516 15.99 -7.51 6.42
CA ALA A 516 16.92 -8.11 7.39
C ALA A 516 17.92 -9.11 6.75
N ARG A 517 17.62 -9.63 5.56
CA ARG A 517 18.48 -10.58 4.82
C ARG A 517 19.27 -9.91 3.69
N TRP A 518 19.07 -8.62 3.42
CA TRP A 518 19.78 -7.93 2.34
C TRP A 518 21.26 -7.83 2.66
N THR A 519 22.10 -8.02 1.64
CA THR A 519 23.55 -7.90 1.71
C THR A 519 24.09 -7.03 0.58
N LEU A 520 25.31 -6.52 0.78
CA LEU A 520 26.04 -5.80 -0.26
C LEU A 520 27.10 -6.72 -0.86
N GLY A 521 26.99 -7.04 -2.12
CA GLY A 521 28.04 -7.66 -2.91
C GLY A 521 29.18 -6.68 -3.19
N ARG A 522 30.31 -7.17 -3.74
CA ARG A 522 31.41 -6.32 -4.21
C ARG A 522 30.89 -5.34 -5.28
N ALA A 523 31.35 -4.11 -5.22
CA ALA A 523 31.06 -3.12 -6.26
C ALA A 523 31.50 -3.68 -7.62
N VAL A 524 30.62 -3.66 -8.61
CA VAL A 524 31.02 -3.86 -10.01
C VAL A 524 31.80 -2.60 -10.38
N LEU A 525 33.11 -2.70 -10.45
CA LEU A 525 33.96 -1.61 -10.90
C LEU A 525 33.57 -1.25 -12.34
N ARG A 526 33.39 0.05 -12.59
CA ARG A 526 33.16 0.59 -13.96
C ARG A 526 34.42 0.51 -14.77
#